data_3c151c0253519295d4f7d1daf0d0b9a5
#
_entry.id   3c151c0253519295d4f7d1daf0d0b9a5
#
_cell.length_a   1.000
_cell.length_b   1.000
_cell.length_c   1.000
_cell.angle_alpha   90.00
_cell.angle_beta   90.00
_cell.angle_gamma   90.00
#
_symmetry.space_group_name_H-M   'P 1'
#
loop_
_entity.id
_entity.type
_entity.pdbx_description
1 polymer ?
#
loop_
_entity_poly.entity_id
_entity_poly.type
_entity_poly.pdbx_seq_one_letter_code
_entity_poly.pdbx_strand_id
1 'polypeptide(L)'
;MKHPLSDRINSLPVSQTLAMAAKARELRAEGKDIIGLSLGEPDFNTPDFIKDAAIEAVNQNYNSYSPVDGYAELKEAICTKFQRDNDLIYKPNQIVVSTGAKQSIANIAQVLLNPGDEVLLPAPYWVSYSAIAILCEATYVEIPSSIENDFK
;
A
#
# COMPACT_ATOMS: atom_id res chain seq x y z
N MET A 1 -16.14 24.62 18.56
CA MET A 1 -15.85 24.76 17.11
C MET A 1 -15.95 23.39 16.48
N LYS A 2 -16.67 23.25 15.35
CA LYS A 2 -16.66 21.98 14.59
C LYS A 2 -15.23 21.70 14.13
N HIS A 3 -14.78 20.46 14.22
CA HIS A 3 -13.50 20.02 13.72
C HIS A 3 -13.37 20.39 12.24
N PRO A 4 -12.23 20.95 11.75
CA PRO A 4 -12.06 21.36 10.37
C PRO A 4 -11.94 20.18 9.38
N LEU A 5 -11.85 18.95 9.91
CA LEU A 5 -11.71 17.73 9.10
C LEU A 5 -13.07 17.08 8.86
N SER A 6 -13.20 16.36 7.73
CA SER A 6 -14.41 15.60 7.41
C SER A 6 -14.68 14.49 8.43
N ASP A 7 -15.96 14.09 8.55
CA ASP A 7 -16.36 13.01 9.45
C ASP A 7 -15.64 11.69 9.09
N ARG A 8 -15.39 11.43 7.81
CA ARG A 8 -14.62 10.27 7.32
C ARG A 8 -13.21 10.22 7.90
N ILE A 9 -12.50 11.34 7.90
CA ILE A 9 -11.15 11.42 8.47
C ILE A 9 -11.20 11.29 10.00
N ASN A 10 -12.19 11.90 10.64
CA ASN A 10 -12.35 11.82 12.08
C ASN A 10 -12.76 10.41 12.57
N SER A 11 -13.36 9.59 11.72
CA SER A 11 -13.71 8.19 12.04
C SER A 11 -12.54 7.22 11.94
N LEU A 12 -11.41 7.62 11.32
CA LEU A 12 -10.25 6.74 11.20
C LEU A 12 -9.56 6.54 12.55
N PRO A 13 -9.26 5.30 12.93
CA PRO A 13 -8.43 5.04 14.09
C PRO A 13 -6.99 5.50 13.83
N VAL A 14 -6.30 5.92 14.89
CA VAL A 14 -4.86 6.19 14.81
C VAL A 14 -4.12 4.92 14.41
N SER A 15 -3.23 5.04 13.44
CA SER A 15 -2.41 3.90 12.98
C SER A 15 -1.54 3.35 14.11
N GLN A 16 -1.89 2.18 14.61
CA GLN A 16 -1.13 1.49 15.67
C GLN A 16 0.32 1.19 15.23
N THR A 17 0.52 0.82 13.98
CA THR A 17 1.87 0.57 13.43
C THR A 17 2.75 1.81 13.51
N LEU A 18 2.23 2.98 13.13
CA LEU A 18 2.98 4.24 13.20
C LEU A 18 3.22 4.67 14.65
N ALA A 19 2.24 4.49 15.53
CA ALA A 19 2.37 4.80 16.95
C ALA A 19 3.46 3.93 17.61
N MET A 20 3.48 2.63 17.34
CA MET A 20 4.51 1.71 17.84
C MET A 20 5.89 2.05 17.28
N ALA A 21 6.01 2.36 15.98
CA ALA A 21 7.28 2.77 15.38
C ALA A 21 7.80 4.09 15.96
N ALA A 22 6.92 5.05 16.22
CA ALA A 22 7.27 6.30 16.90
C ALA A 22 7.78 6.04 18.33
N LYS A 23 7.08 5.18 19.09
CA LYS A 23 7.49 4.82 20.45
C LYS A 23 8.82 4.09 20.49
N ALA A 24 9.07 3.19 19.55
CA ALA A 24 10.37 2.51 19.42
C ALA A 24 11.52 3.50 19.15
N ARG A 25 11.31 4.49 18.28
CA ARG A 25 12.30 5.55 18.03
C ARG A 25 12.58 6.40 19.28
N GLU A 26 11.54 6.79 20.01
CA GLU A 26 11.66 7.55 21.27
C GLU A 26 12.51 6.79 22.28
N LEU A 27 12.18 5.52 22.53
CA LEU A 27 12.90 4.68 23.49
C LEU A 27 14.37 4.45 23.09
N ARG A 28 14.67 4.31 21.82
CA ARG A 28 16.07 4.23 21.33
C ARG A 28 16.80 5.55 21.56
N ALA A 29 16.15 6.70 21.37
CA ALA A 29 16.73 8.01 21.65
C ALA A 29 17.03 8.21 23.15
N GLU A 30 16.29 7.53 24.04
CA GLU A 30 16.57 7.47 25.49
C GLU A 30 17.71 6.48 25.83
N GLY A 31 18.35 5.85 24.85
CA GLY A 31 19.44 4.89 25.04
C GLY A 31 19.01 3.48 25.40
N LYS A 32 17.72 3.14 25.23
CA LYS A 32 17.21 1.77 25.46
C LYS A 32 17.49 0.88 24.26
N ASP A 33 17.94 -0.34 24.53
CA ASP A 33 18.08 -1.36 23.50
C ASP A 33 16.69 -1.94 23.14
N ILE A 34 16.19 -1.57 21.95
CA ILE A 34 14.85 -1.96 21.48
C ILE A 34 14.95 -2.80 20.22
N ILE A 35 14.43 -4.02 20.31
CA ILE A 35 14.20 -4.89 19.16
C ILE A 35 12.93 -4.44 18.46
N GLY A 36 13.04 -3.94 17.21
CA GLY A 36 11.90 -3.41 16.45
C GLY A 36 11.27 -4.51 15.59
N LEU A 37 10.05 -4.91 15.95
CA LEU A 37 9.22 -5.87 15.19
C LEU A 37 7.90 -5.24 14.70
N SER A 38 7.77 -3.93 14.77
CA SER A 38 6.51 -3.22 14.49
C SER A 38 6.35 -2.79 13.04
N LEU A 39 7.43 -2.75 12.26
CA LEU A 39 7.42 -2.32 10.86
C LEU A 39 8.17 -3.36 10.02
N GLY A 40 7.52 -3.83 8.96
CA GLY A 40 8.15 -4.75 8.01
C GLY A 40 8.81 -3.95 6.89
N GLU A 41 10.15 -4.01 6.83
CA GLU A 41 10.94 -3.44 5.75
C GLU A 41 11.93 -4.50 5.25
N PRO A 42 12.23 -4.55 3.94
CA PRO A 42 13.33 -5.37 3.43
C PRO A 42 14.64 -4.96 4.10
N ASP A 43 15.45 -5.93 4.52
CA ASP A 43 16.76 -5.70 5.11
C ASP A 43 17.88 -5.52 4.05
N PHE A 44 17.55 -5.75 2.77
CA PHE A 44 18.43 -5.50 1.63
C PHE A 44 18.26 -4.08 1.10
N ASN A 45 19.39 -3.47 0.74
CA ASN A 45 19.36 -2.21 -0.01
C ASN A 45 18.84 -2.42 -1.43
N THR A 46 18.30 -1.34 -2.02
CA THR A 46 17.95 -1.34 -3.45
C THR A 46 19.19 -1.76 -4.28
N PRO A 47 19.08 -2.72 -5.21
CA PRO A 47 20.17 -3.11 -6.08
C PRO A 47 20.77 -1.93 -6.86
N ASP A 48 22.10 -1.94 -7.06
CA ASP A 48 22.79 -0.80 -7.64
C ASP A 48 22.29 -0.46 -9.05
N PHE A 49 22.03 -1.47 -9.89
CA PHE A 49 21.50 -1.22 -11.24
C PHE A 49 20.14 -0.50 -11.25
N ILE A 50 19.32 -0.65 -10.21
CA ILE A 50 18.04 0.09 -10.07
C ILE A 50 18.31 1.52 -9.66
N LYS A 51 19.27 1.74 -8.74
CA LYS A 51 19.69 3.09 -8.33
C LYS A 51 20.28 3.85 -9.51
N ASP A 52 21.15 3.20 -10.27
CA ASP A 52 21.81 3.78 -11.43
C ASP A 52 20.78 4.17 -12.51
N ALA A 53 19.81 3.33 -12.79
CA ALA A 53 18.71 3.65 -13.71
C ALA A 53 17.86 4.83 -13.23
N ALA A 54 17.63 4.97 -11.93
CA ALA A 54 16.90 6.12 -11.37
C ALA A 54 17.72 7.42 -11.49
N ILE A 55 19.04 7.37 -11.23
CA ILE A 55 19.95 8.50 -11.40
C ILE A 55 19.99 8.93 -12.87
N GLU A 56 20.09 7.98 -13.78
CA GLU A 56 20.11 8.25 -15.23
C GLU A 56 18.80 8.91 -15.68
N ALA A 57 17.64 8.43 -15.21
CA ALA A 57 16.34 9.03 -15.52
C ALA A 57 16.26 10.49 -15.04
N VAL A 58 16.80 10.81 -13.87
CA VAL A 58 16.90 12.19 -13.38
C VAL A 58 17.77 13.03 -14.30
N ASN A 59 18.95 12.53 -14.71
CA ASN A 59 19.88 13.23 -15.61
C ASN A 59 19.27 13.46 -17.00
N GLN A 60 18.42 12.57 -17.48
CA GLN A 60 17.67 12.66 -18.73
C GLN A 60 16.40 13.52 -18.62
N ASN A 61 16.17 14.15 -17.47
CA ASN A 61 14.99 15.01 -17.22
C ASN A 61 13.64 14.30 -17.33
N TYR A 62 13.55 13.03 -16.87
CA TYR A 62 12.27 12.35 -16.67
C TYR A 62 11.50 12.94 -15.46
N ASN A 63 11.25 14.25 -15.50
CA ASN A 63 10.66 15.03 -14.41
C ASN A 63 9.41 15.81 -14.86
N SER A 64 8.93 15.58 -16.09
CA SER A 64 7.68 16.14 -16.60
C SER A 64 6.49 15.28 -16.18
N TYR A 65 5.27 15.79 -16.40
CA TYR A 65 4.05 15.01 -16.18
C TYR A 65 4.06 13.72 -17.01
N SER A 66 3.92 12.59 -16.33
CA SER A 66 3.73 11.29 -16.98
C SER A 66 2.29 11.11 -17.43
N PRO A 67 2.00 10.16 -18.34
CA PRO A 67 0.64 9.68 -18.55
C PRO A 67 0.02 9.23 -17.23
N VAL A 68 -1.30 9.45 -17.06
CA VAL A 68 -2.02 9.20 -15.79
C VAL A 68 -1.93 7.73 -15.37
N ASP A 69 -1.91 6.82 -16.33
CA ASP A 69 -1.84 5.38 -16.12
C ASP A 69 -0.42 4.79 -16.17
N GLY A 70 0.60 5.66 -16.31
CA GLY A 70 2.02 5.29 -16.36
C GLY A 70 2.61 5.30 -17.77
N TYR A 71 3.94 5.27 -17.85
CA TYR A 71 4.67 5.20 -19.12
C TYR A 71 4.37 3.92 -19.89
N ALA A 72 4.28 4.01 -21.22
CA ALA A 72 3.96 2.86 -22.09
C ALA A 72 4.96 1.72 -21.91
N GLU A 73 6.25 2.05 -21.90
CA GLU A 73 7.35 1.09 -21.77
C GLU A 73 7.30 0.35 -20.43
N LEU A 74 6.92 1.04 -19.35
CA LEU A 74 6.74 0.41 -18.04
C LEU A 74 5.55 -0.55 -18.03
N LYS A 75 4.43 -0.17 -18.66
CA LYS A 75 3.24 -1.04 -18.76
C LYS A 75 3.53 -2.28 -19.60
N GLU A 76 4.30 -2.16 -20.69
CA GLU A 76 4.75 -3.29 -21.50
C GLU A 76 5.68 -4.24 -20.71
N ALA A 77 6.62 -3.67 -19.94
CA ALA A 77 7.49 -4.45 -19.06
C ALA A 77 6.71 -5.20 -17.98
N ILE A 78 5.66 -4.57 -17.41
CA ILE A 78 4.75 -5.21 -16.44
C ILE A 78 3.99 -6.37 -17.10
N CYS A 79 3.44 -6.20 -18.31
CA CYS A 79 2.77 -7.25 -19.03
C CYS A 79 3.71 -8.44 -19.29
N THR A 80 4.94 -8.16 -19.72
CA THR A 80 5.97 -9.18 -19.95
C THR A 80 6.31 -9.93 -18.65
N LYS A 81 6.45 -9.20 -17.54
CA LYS A 81 6.70 -9.78 -16.20
C LYS A 81 5.53 -10.68 -15.77
N PHE A 82 4.29 -10.24 -15.92
CA PHE A 82 3.13 -11.03 -15.57
C PHE A 82 3.02 -12.32 -16.37
N GLN A 83 3.31 -12.27 -17.67
CA GLN A 83 3.33 -13.47 -18.50
C GLN A 83 4.45 -14.42 -18.08
N ARG A 84 5.67 -13.92 -17.88
CA ARG A 84 6.84 -14.73 -17.53
C ARG A 84 6.73 -15.39 -16.14
N ASP A 85 6.29 -14.65 -15.13
CA ASP A 85 6.40 -15.05 -13.73
C ASP A 85 5.08 -15.61 -13.17
N ASN A 86 3.95 -15.26 -13.77
CA ASN A 86 2.63 -15.57 -13.22
C ASN A 86 1.71 -16.26 -14.19
N ASP A 87 2.14 -16.46 -15.46
CA ASP A 87 1.32 -17.01 -16.55
C ASP A 87 0.02 -16.21 -16.81
N LEU A 88 0.10 -14.89 -16.59
CA LEU A 88 -1.01 -13.96 -16.80
C LEU A 88 -0.77 -13.11 -18.03
N ILE A 89 -1.77 -13.08 -18.93
CA ILE A 89 -1.71 -12.33 -20.20
C ILE A 89 -2.57 -11.07 -20.08
N TYR A 90 -1.91 -9.91 -20.03
CA TYR A 90 -2.53 -8.60 -20.04
C TYR A 90 -2.01 -7.75 -21.21
N LYS A 91 -2.80 -6.73 -21.58
CA LYS A 91 -2.40 -5.70 -22.54
C LYS A 91 -2.03 -4.41 -21.78
N PRO A 92 -1.16 -3.54 -22.32
CA PRO A 92 -0.79 -2.29 -21.66
C PRO A 92 -1.95 -1.38 -21.28
N ASN A 93 -3.06 -1.40 -22.02
CA ASN A 93 -4.27 -0.64 -21.70
C ASN A 93 -5.10 -1.23 -20.54
N GLN A 94 -4.69 -2.35 -19.99
CA GLN A 94 -5.28 -2.96 -18.78
C GLN A 94 -4.38 -2.75 -17.55
N ILE A 95 -3.31 -1.97 -17.69
CA ILE A 95 -2.35 -1.69 -16.61
C ILE A 95 -2.47 -0.22 -16.20
N VAL A 96 -2.56 0.00 -14.90
CA VAL A 96 -2.42 1.31 -14.25
C VAL A 96 -1.30 1.23 -13.24
N VAL A 97 -0.34 2.13 -13.37
CA VAL A 97 0.81 2.22 -12.44
C VAL A 97 0.43 3.13 -11.28
N SER A 98 0.67 2.67 -10.07
CA SER A 98 0.38 3.41 -8.84
C SER A 98 1.63 3.56 -7.99
N THR A 99 1.64 4.56 -7.10
CA THR A 99 2.71 4.76 -6.12
C THR A 99 2.58 3.74 -4.97
N GLY A 100 2.93 2.50 -5.26
CA GLY A 100 2.85 1.36 -4.34
C GLY A 100 1.46 0.72 -4.25
N ALA A 101 1.43 -0.51 -3.74
CA ALA A 101 0.22 -1.34 -3.64
C ALA A 101 -0.90 -0.71 -2.79
N LYS A 102 -0.55 0.07 -1.77
CA LYS A 102 -1.55 0.78 -0.94
C LYS A 102 -2.40 1.72 -1.79
N GLN A 103 -1.77 2.49 -2.68
CA GLN A 103 -2.50 3.39 -3.58
C GLN A 103 -3.38 2.59 -4.55
N SER A 104 -2.88 1.49 -5.11
CA SER A 104 -3.68 0.62 -6.00
C SER A 104 -4.94 0.12 -5.30
N ILE A 105 -4.82 -0.37 -4.07
CA ILE A 105 -5.94 -0.88 -3.27
C ILE A 105 -6.92 0.24 -2.95
N ALA A 106 -6.43 1.42 -2.55
CA ALA A 106 -7.26 2.57 -2.25
C ALA A 106 -8.04 3.07 -3.49
N ASN A 107 -7.37 3.11 -4.65
CA ASN A 107 -8.01 3.49 -5.91
C ASN A 107 -9.10 2.50 -6.31
N ILE A 108 -8.84 1.19 -6.21
CA ILE A 108 -9.81 0.13 -6.51
C ILE A 108 -11.01 0.24 -5.57
N ALA A 109 -10.77 0.41 -4.27
CA ALA A 109 -11.83 0.57 -3.29
C ALA A 109 -12.72 1.79 -3.60
N GLN A 110 -12.12 2.94 -3.93
CA GLN A 110 -12.87 4.14 -4.30
C GLN A 110 -13.68 4.00 -5.60
N VAL A 111 -13.24 3.15 -6.53
CA VAL A 111 -13.94 2.89 -7.79
C VAL A 111 -15.10 1.93 -7.61
N LEU A 112 -14.98 0.96 -6.70
CA LEU A 112 -15.92 -0.15 -6.57
C LEU A 112 -16.92 0.01 -5.41
N LEU A 113 -16.54 0.72 -4.34
CA LEU A 113 -17.33 0.75 -3.11
C LEU A 113 -18.21 1.99 -3.00
N ASN A 114 -19.43 1.79 -2.54
CA ASN A 114 -20.40 2.82 -2.17
C ASN A 114 -20.68 2.76 -0.65
N PRO A 115 -21.27 3.81 -0.07
CA PRO A 115 -21.77 3.77 1.28
C PRO A 115 -22.75 2.60 1.47
N GLY A 116 -22.47 1.74 2.47
CA GLY A 116 -23.28 0.56 2.78
C GLY A 116 -22.78 -0.75 2.15
N ASP A 117 -21.81 -0.71 1.25
CA ASP A 117 -21.14 -1.93 0.78
C ASP A 117 -20.30 -2.57 1.89
N GLU A 118 -20.09 -3.88 1.79
CA GLU A 118 -19.31 -4.66 2.75
C GLU A 118 -18.01 -5.16 2.11
N VAL A 119 -16.91 -5.01 2.87
CA VAL A 119 -15.59 -5.54 2.51
C VAL A 119 -15.23 -6.66 3.46
N LEU A 120 -15.07 -7.88 2.96
CA LEU A 120 -14.68 -9.03 3.75
C LEU A 120 -13.16 -9.03 3.98
N LEU A 121 -12.74 -9.04 5.23
CA LEU A 121 -11.33 -9.01 5.63
C LEU A 121 -10.97 -10.28 6.45
N PRO A 122 -10.35 -11.30 5.83
CA PRO A 122 -9.81 -12.43 6.58
C PRO A 122 -8.72 -11.96 7.56
N ALA A 123 -8.89 -12.25 8.84
CA ALA A 123 -7.93 -11.92 9.88
C ALA A 123 -6.89 -13.06 10.08
N PRO A 124 -5.61 -12.74 10.40
CA PRO A 124 -5.07 -11.41 10.60
C PRO A 124 -4.80 -10.68 9.26
N TYR A 125 -5.05 -9.37 9.22
CA TYR A 125 -4.85 -8.55 8.03
C TYR A 125 -4.10 -7.25 8.37
N TRP A 126 -3.59 -6.60 7.34
CA TRP A 126 -2.92 -5.32 7.49
C TRP A 126 -3.92 -4.20 7.79
N VAL A 127 -3.64 -3.42 8.83
CA VAL A 127 -4.51 -2.34 9.34
C VAL A 127 -5.00 -1.33 8.29
N SER A 128 -4.30 -1.17 7.18
CA SER A 128 -4.72 -0.25 6.11
C SER A 128 -5.97 -0.71 5.37
N TYR A 129 -6.28 -2.00 5.34
CA TYR A 129 -7.45 -2.50 4.60
C TYR A 129 -8.77 -2.03 5.20
N SER A 130 -8.92 -2.15 6.52
CA SER A 130 -10.09 -1.62 7.21
C SER A 130 -10.18 -0.09 7.15
N ALA A 131 -9.05 0.61 7.25
CA ALA A 131 -9.00 2.06 7.09
C ALA A 131 -9.43 2.53 5.69
N ILE A 132 -9.05 1.81 4.63
CA ILE A 132 -9.46 2.11 3.25
C ILE A 132 -10.98 1.89 3.09
N ALA A 133 -11.54 0.80 3.64
CA ALA A 133 -12.98 0.57 3.62
C ALA A 133 -13.75 1.72 4.30
N ILE A 134 -13.32 2.15 5.48
CA ILE A 134 -13.91 3.29 6.21
C ILE A 134 -13.83 4.58 5.37
N LEU A 135 -12.69 4.85 4.72
CA LEU A 135 -12.53 6.03 3.86
C LEU A 135 -13.49 6.04 2.66
N CYS A 136 -13.88 4.86 2.18
CA CYS A 136 -14.86 4.69 1.13
C CYS A 136 -16.32 4.67 1.65
N GLU A 137 -16.54 4.94 2.95
CA GLU A 137 -17.84 4.88 3.61
C GLU A 137 -18.50 3.48 3.55
N ALA A 138 -17.68 2.46 3.32
CA ALA A 138 -18.06 1.05 3.36
C ALA A 138 -17.85 0.45 4.76
N THR A 139 -18.51 -0.66 5.03
CA THR A 139 -18.33 -1.44 6.25
C THR A 139 -17.35 -2.58 5.99
N TYR A 140 -16.37 -2.79 6.88
CA TYR A 140 -15.58 -4.01 6.81
C TYR A 140 -16.16 -5.08 7.74
N VAL A 141 -16.17 -6.32 7.25
CA VAL A 141 -16.61 -7.51 7.99
C VAL A 141 -15.39 -8.39 8.20
N GLU A 142 -15.01 -8.58 9.45
CA GLU A 142 -13.87 -9.41 9.80
C GLU A 142 -14.24 -10.88 9.75
N ILE A 143 -13.47 -11.67 9.01
CA ILE A 143 -13.58 -13.12 8.95
C ILE A 143 -12.50 -13.70 9.85
N PRO A 144 -12.86 -14.26 11.03
CA PRO A 144 -11.86 -14.83 11.92
C PRO A 144 -11.21 -16.06 11.27
N SER A 145 -9.90 -16.16 11.38
CA SER A 145 -9.14 -17.35 11.04
C SER A 145 -8.15 -17.68 12.17
N SER A 146 -7.73 -18.92 12.25
CA SER A 146 -6.87 -19.39 13.31
C SER A 146 -5.74 -20.28 12.79
N ILE A 147 -4.71 -20.42 13.60
CA ILE A 147 -3.56 -21.26 13.25
C ILE A 147 -3.95 -22.74 13.12
N GLU A 148 -4.99 -23.19 13.86
CA GLU A 148 -5.50 -24.55 13.80
C GLU A 148 -6.08 -24.91 12.42
N ASN A 149 -6.51 -23.89 11.67
CA ASN A 149 -7.06 -24.02 10.34
C ASN A 149 -6.11 -23.49 9.24
N ASP A 150 -4.82 -23.35 9.53
CA ASP A 150 -3.84 -22.75 8.61
C ASP A 150 -4.25 -21.36 8.09
N PHE A 151 -5.00 -20.61 8.90
CA PHE A 151 -5.56 -19.30 8.52
C PHE A 151 -6.45 -19.34 7.25
N LYS A 152 -7.15 -20.44 7.04
CA LYS A 152 -8.11 -20.64 5.93
C LYS A 152 -9.56 -20.57 6.40
#